data_c17193199964fa77136067fe14b9ea19
#
_entry.id   c17193199964fa77136067fe14b9ea19
#
_cell.length_a   1.000
_cell.length_b   1.000
_cell.length_c   1.000
_cell.angle_alpha   90.00
_cell.angle_beta   90.00
_cell.angle_gamma   90.00
#
_symmetry.space_group_name_H-M   'P 1'
#
loop_
_entity.id
_entity.type
_entity.pdbx_description
1 polymer ?
#
loop_
_entity_poly.entity_id
_entity_poly.type
_entity_poly.pdbx_seq_one_letter_code
_entity_poly.pdbx_strand_id
1 'polypeptide(L)'
;ANSTFYLQATPTGGYAVKARYLRQTTNTGTNGTQAEINVTATVDPAKTATACGQSLAASGYSNTVTLRLSRTAGSVEYYQDYTLLLRRRLTLGGLSAAVDGVTLNLLNAKGEAQSFDRDVTEYWTRVDVSARTLDFTASFRSLPTETNPNSGGYLADINGTTYAEAPSAALTLDPEKTAEDVTVTVHHADAAALPATYTLHVQKTEPTIVTFVTEPKDATVFLTNEQSGRRAERATDGSFALTPGDRYTYTVTA
;
A
#
# COMPACT_ATOMS: atom_id res chain seq x y z
N ALA A 1 -7.64 -2.09 9.79
CA ALA A 1 -6.29 -2.58 10.11
C ALA A 1 -6.23 -2.90 11.57
N ASN A 2 -5.76 -4.08 11.89
CA ASN A 2 -5.57 -4.45 13.26
C ASN A 2 -4.43 -3.61 13.85
N SER A 3 -4.77 -2.79 14.81
CA SER A 3 -3.83 -2.09 15.67
C SER A 3 -3.51 -2.92 16.93
N THR A 4 -3.75 -4.20 16.89
CA THR A 4 -3.47 -5.14 17.99
C THR A 4 -2.09 -5.72 17.80
N PHE A 5 -1.30 -5.74 18.85
CA PHE A 5 0.01 -6.41 18.87
C PHE A 5 0.01 -7.52 19.91
N TYR A 6 0.87 -8.50 19.70
CA TYR A 6 1.05 -9.64 20.58
C TYR A 6 2.47 -9.66 21.10
N LEU A 7 2.64 -9.99 22.37
CA LEU A 7 3.93 -10.15 23.02
C LEU A 7 4.12 -11.61 23.41
N GLN A 8 5.30 -12.12 23.10
CA GLN A 8 5.75 -13.44 23.53
C GLN A 8 7.16 -13.31 24.10
N ALA A 9 7.41 -13.96 25.21
CA ALA A 9 8.74 -14.02 25.79
C ALA A 9 8.96 -15.37 26.47
N THR A 10 10.17 -15.89 26.34
CA THR A 10 10.62 -17.13 27.00
C THR A 10 11.74 -16.79 27.99
N PRO A 11 11.42 -16.39 29.22
CA PRO A 11 12.43 -16.09 30.20
C PRO A 11 13.13 -17.37 30.65
N THR A 12 14.41 -17.28 30.93
CA THR A 12 15.24 -18.36 31.50
C THR A 12 15.61 -18.07 32.96
N GLY A 13 16.07 -19.06 33.68
CA GLY A 13 16.63 -18.86 35.04
C GLY A 13 15.61 -18.44 36.10
N GLY A 14 14.34 -18.78 35.94
CA GLY A 14 13.30 -18.49 36.94
C GLY A 14 12.86 -17.02 36.96
N TYR A 15 13.13 -16.28 35.89
CA TYR A 15 12.61 -14.93 35.70
C TYR A 15 11.18 -14.95 35.17
N ALA A 16 10.41 -13.93 35.54
CA ALA A 16 9.10 -13.64 34.98
C ALA A 16 9.18 -12.39 34.10
N VAL A 17 8.34 -12.33 33.08
CA VAL A 17 8.24 -11.14 32.21
C VAL A 17 6.86 -10.54 32.34
N LYS A 18 6.81 -9.24 32.59
CA LYS A 18 5.59 -8.45 32.61
C LYS A 18 5.70 -7.34 31.58
N ALA A 19 4.61 -7.08 30.88
CA ALA A 19 4.49 -5.91 29.99
C ALA A 19 3.64 -4.86 30.67
N ARG A 20 4.16 -3.63 30.72
CA ARG A 20 3.45 -2.44 31.17
C ARG A 20 3.24 -1.53 29.99
N TYR A 21 2.03 -1.09 29.81
CA TYR A 21 1.65 -0.21 28.72
C TYR A 21 0.48 0.69 29.12
N LEU A 22 0.31 1.77 28.38
CA LEU A 22 -0.81 2.66 28.57
C LEU A 22 -2.04 2.13 27.82
N ARG A 23 -3.04 1.66 28.53
CA ARG A 23 -4.33 1.25 27.98
C ARG A 23 -5.20 2.47 27.73
N GLN A 24 -5.46 2.77 26.49
CA GLN A 24 -6.41 3.83 26.17
C GLN A 24 -7.85 3.32 26.27
N THR A 25 -8.67 4.08 26.98
CA THR A 25 -10.08 3.75 27.18
C THR A 25 -11.02 4.47 26.21
N THR A 26 -10.50 5.47 25.48
CA THR A 26 -11.24 6.25 24.49
C THR A 26 -10.38 6.58 23.29
N ASN A 27 -11.01 6.79 22.13
CA ASN A 27 -10.33 7.17 20.88
C ASN A 27 -9.72 8.60 20.92
N THR A 28 -9.88 9.34 21.99
CA THR A 28 -9.40 10.72 22.14
C THR A 28 -8.03 10.87 22.78
N GLY A 29 -7.35 9.79 23.03
CA GLY A 29 -5.89 9.69 23.00
C GLY A 29 -5.06 10.19 24.17
N THR A 30 -5.58 10.82 25.22
CA THR A 30 -4.73 11.41 26.27
C THR A 30 -4.88 10.80 27.66
N ASN A 31 -5.94 10.08 27.93
CA ASN A 31 -6.21 9.52 29.25
C ASN A 31 -6.24 7.99 29.20
N GLY A 32 -5.12 7.37 29.44
CA GLY A 32 -5.03 5.92 29.57
C GLY A 32 -4.75 5.49 31.01
N THR A 33 -5.22 4.30 31.37
CA THR A 33 -4.81 3.61 32.60
C THR A 33 -3.59 2.74 32.32
N GLN A 34 -2.62 2.77 33.19
CA GLN A 34 -1.53 1.80 33.11
C GLN A 34 -2.07 0.39 33.33
N ALA A 35 -1.77 -0.49 32.39
CA ALA A 35 -2.06 -1.91 32.47
C ALA A 35 -0.76 -2.72 32.57
N GLU A 36 -0.82 -3.79 33.29
CA GLU A 36 0.28 -4.76 33.43
C GLU A 36 -0.25 -6.16 33.11
N ILE A 37 0.45 -6.88 32.25
CA ILE A 37 0.14 -8.27 31.92
C ILE A 37 1.36 -9.15 32.03
N ASN A 38 1.14 -10.42 32.38
CA ASN A 38 2.19 -11.44 32.33
C ASN A 38 2.39 -11.84 30.86
N VAL A 39 3.65 -11.85 30.44
CA VAL A 39 4.04 -12.30 29.09
C VAL A 39 4.56 -13.72 29.19
N THR A 40 4.01 -14.63 28.42
CA THR A 40 4.34 -16.04 28.42
C THR A 40 5.00 -16.48 27.13
N ALA A 41 5.66 -17.65 27.16
CA ALA A 41 6.27 -18.26 25.98
C ALA A 41 5.25 -18.74 24.94
N THR A 42 4.00 -18.97 25.36
CA THR A 42 2.94 -19.45 24.48
C THR A 42 1.99 -18.31 24.16
N VAL A 43 1.79 -18.02 22.88
CA VAL A 43 0.74 -17.12 22.40
C VAL A 43 -0.54 -17.92 22.33
N ASP A 44 -1.46 -17.65 23.27
CA ASP A 44 -2.86 -18.08 23.13
C ASP A 44 -3.62 -16.96 22.41
N PRO A 45 -4.01 -17.12 21.14
CA PRO A 45 -4.65 -16.04 20.38
C PRO A 45 -5.91 -15.49 21.05
N ALA A 46 -6.68 -16.34 21.73
CA ALA A 46 -7.90 -15.93 22.41
C ALA A 46 -7.63 -15.12 23.68
N LYS A 47 -6.63 -15.54 24.48
CA LYS A 47 -6.26 -14.85 25.71
C LYS A 47 -5.33 -13.68 25.46
N THR A 48 -4.41 -13.80 24.54
CA THR A 48 -3.45 -12.75 24.21
C THR A 48 -4.14 -11.60 23.50
N ALA A 49 -5.10 -11.86 22.62
CA ALA A 49 -5.92 -10.82 22.01
C ALA A 49 -6.71 -10.01 23.05
N THR A 50 -7.17 -10.65 24.12
CA THR A 50 -7.89 -9.98 25.22
C THR A 50 -6.92 -9.26 26.18
N ALA A 51 -5.77 -9.84 26.46
CA ALA A 51 -4.80 -9.30 27.42
C ALA A 51 -3.88 -8.22 26.83
N CYS A 52 -3.47 -8.40 25.58
CA CYS A 52 -2.62 -7.47 24.83
C CYS A 52 -3.41 -6.70 23.75
N GLY A 53 -4.72 -6.84 23.72
CA GLY A 53 -5.62 -6.26 22.73
C GLY A 53 -5.73 -4.74 22.80
N GLN A 54 -4.57 -4.10 22.76
CA GLN A 54 -4.46 -2.66 22.67
C GLN A 54 -4.47 -2.27 21.21
N SER A 55 -5.44 -1.44 20.84
CA SER A 55 -5.24 -0.67 19.64
C SER A 55 -4.08 0.27 19.87
N LEU A 56 -3.12 0.29 18.96
CA LEU A 56 -2.15 1.38 18.88
C LEU A 56 -2.95 2.68 18.85
N ALA A 57 -2.58 3.62 19.71
CA ALA A 57 -3.33 4.86 19.90
C ALA A 57 -3.70 5.51 18.57
N ALA A 58 -4.94 5.90 18.43
CA ALA A 58 -5.43 6.57 17.22
C ALA A 58 -4.72 7.92 16.99
N SER A 59 -4.35 8.60 18.07
CA SER A 59 -3.65 9.90 18.06
C SER A 59 -2.14 9.82 18.01
N GLY A 60 -1.56 8.62 18.14
CA GLY A 60 -0.11 8.42 18.11
C GLY A 60 0.26 7.25 17.22
N TYR A 61 1.16 7.47 16.30
CA TYR A 61 1.70 6.40 15.45
C TYR A 61 2.75 5.57 16.17
N SER A 62 2.95 5.79 17.46
CA SER A 62 3.84 5.02 18.31
C SER A 62 3.20 4.72 19.66
N ASN A 63 3.58 3.58 20.22
CA ASN A 63 3.26 3.21 21.58
C ASN A 63 4.50 2.66 22.26
N THR A 64 4.68 3.00 23.52
CA THR A 64 5.77 2.48 24.34
C THR A 64 5.24 1.37 25.22
N VAL A 65 5.90 0.21 25.19
CA VAL A 65 5.66 -0.91 26.08
C VAL A 65 6.93 -1.15 26.87
N THR A 66 6.86 -1.13 28.20
CA THR A 66 7.98 -1.53 29.05
C THR A 66 7.84 -3.01 29.39
N LEU A 67 8.84 -3.79 29.01
CA LEU A 67 8.97 -5.18 29.44
C LEU A 67 9.83 -5.24 30.69
N ARG A 68 9.26 -5.67 31.82
CA ARG A 68 10.00 -5.91 33.02
C ARG A 68 10.33 -7.39 33.15
N LEU A 69 11.60 -7.71 33.13
CA LEU A 69 12.13 -9.01 33.49
C LEU A 69 12.45 -8.98 34.97
N SER A 70 11.80 -9.80 35.79
CA SER A 70 12.01 -9.79 37.22
C SER A 70 12.14 -11.19 37.82
N ARG A 71 12.88 -11.26 38.94
CA ARG A 71 13.03 -12.46 39.76
C ARG A 71 13.05 -12.03 41.21
N THR A 72 12.30 -12.73 42.07
CA THR A 72 12.32 -12.54 43.50
C THR A 72 13.26 -13.58 44.16
N ALA A 73 14.17 -13.12 44.98
CA ALA A 73 15.02 -13.96 45.84
C ALA A 73 14.88 -13.48 47.27
N GLY A 74 14.27 -14.31 48.13
CA GLY A 74 13.84 -13.90 49.45
C GLY A 74 12.76 -12.82 49.40
N SER A 75 13.00 -11.69 50.04
CA SER A 75 12.12 -10.51 50.01
C SER A 75 12.55 -9.43 49.01
N VAL A 76 13.59 -9.70 48.23
CA VAL A 76 14.15 -8.71 47.28
C VAL A 76 13.74 -9.07 45.86
N GLU A 77 13.15 -8.10 45.15
CA GLU A 77 12.91 -8.20 43.72
C GLU A 77 14.09 -7.59 42.96
N TYR A 78 14.67 -8.38 42.07
CA TYR A 78 15.65 -7.95 41.08
C TYR A 78 14.95 -7.81 39.73
N TYR A 79 15.15 -6.69 39.04
CA TYR A 79 14.49 -6.48 37.75
C TYR A 79 15.37 -5.71 36.77
N GLN A 80 15.05 -5.90 35.49
CA GLN A 80 15.57 -5.14 34.36
C GLN A 80 14.40 -4.75 33.47
N ASP A 81 14.33 -3.48 33.12
CA ASP A 81 13.33 -2.95 32.23
C ASP A 81 13.90 -2.79 30.82
N TYR A 82 13.12 -3.20 29.82
CA TYR A 82 13.37 -3.01 28.40
C TYR A 82 12.22 -2.21 27.80
N THR A 83 12.54 -1.23 26.96
CA THR A 83 11.54 -0.41 26.30
C THR A 83 11.38 -0.87 24.87
N LEU A 84 10.16 -1.23 24.49
CA LEU A 84 9.76 -1.49 23.12
C LEU A 84 9.00 -0.27 22.61
N LEU A 85 9.47 0.30 21.52
CA LEU A 85 8.77 1.33 20.78
C LEU A 85 8.05 0.68 19.59
N LEU A 86 6.71 0.58 19.70
CA LEU A 86 5.85 0.07 18.65
C LEU A 86 5.44 1.23 17.73
N ARG A 87 5.83 1.17 16.48
CA ARG A 87 5.49 2.19 15.49
C ARG A 87 4.52 1.64 14.47
N ARG A 88 3.54 2.45 14.10
CA ARG A 88 2.61 2.12 13.02
C ARG A 88 3.28 2.40 11.68
N ARG A 89 3.24 1.44 10.77
CA ARG A 89 3.59 1.65 9.37
C ARG A 89 2.43 2.28 8.65
N LEU A 90 2.69 3.37 7.94
CA LEU A 90 1.72 3.98 7.04
C LEU A 90 1.58 3.15 5.78
N THR A 91 0.39 3.18 5.19
CA THR A 91 0.12 2.51 3.92
C THR A 91 -0.78 3.40 3.06
N LEU A 92 -0.62 3.30 1.75
CA LEU A 92 -1.59 3.88 0.82
C LEU A 92 -2.94 3.17 0.92
N GLY A 93 -3.99 3.88 0.57
CA GLY A 93 -5.34 3.36 0.35
C GLY A 93 -5.57 2.89 -1.07
N GLY A 94 -4.84 3.47 -2.03
CA GLY A 94 -4.89 3.14 -3.44
C GLY A 94 -3.75 3.78 -4.22
N LEU A 95 -3.48 3.21 -5.38
CA LEU A 95 -2.53 3.67 -6.37
C LEU A 95 -3.12 3.41 -7.74
N SER A 96 -3.05 4.39 -8.62
CA SER A 96 -3.49 4.26 -10.02
C SER A 96 -2.62 5.12 -10.93
N ALA A 97 -2.54 4.74 -12.17
CA ALA A 97 -1.87 5.47 -13.22
C ALA A 97 -2.74 5.52 -14.48
N ALA A 98 -2.60 6.57 -15.27
CA ALA A 98 -3.30 6.74 -16.52
C ALA A 98 -2.41 7.40 -17.59
N VAL A 99 -2.68 7.13 -18.85
CA VAL A 99 -2.10 7.82 -20.00
C VAL A 99 -3.25 8.30 -20.86
N ASP A 100 -3.26 9.57 -21.24
CA ASP A 100 -4.32 10.21 -22.03
C ASP A 100 -5.74 9.95 -21.47
N GLY A 101 -5.85 9.93 -20.12
CA GLY A 101 -7.09 9.67 -19.41
C GLY A 101 -7.55 8.21 -19.43
N VAL A 102 -6.73 7.28 -19.93
CA VAL A 102 -6.98 5.83 -19.88
C VAL A 102 -6.26 5.25 -18.68
N THR A 103 -7.02 4.67 -17.73
CA THR A 103 -6.44 3.99 -16.58
C THR A 103 -5.67 2.75 -17.00
N LEU A 104 -4.46 2.61 -16.50
CA LEU A 104 -3.58 1.49 -16.77
C LEU A 104 -3.81 0.34 -15.79
N ASN A 105 -3.54 -0.88 -16.22
CA ASN A 105 -3.49 -2.05 -15.34
C ASN A 105 -2.27 -1.99 -14.42
N LEU A 106 -2.48 -2.24 -13.14
CA LEU A 106 -1.39 -2.65 -12.27
C LEU A 106 -1.12 -4.14 -12.51
N LEU A 107 0.15 -4.47 -12.64
CA LEU A 107 0.62 -5.83 -12.88
C LEU A 107 1.54 -6.25 -11.74
N ASN A 108 1.71 -7.55 -11.55
CA ASN A 108 2.77 -8.12 -10.72
C ASN A 108 4.06 -8.31 -11.53
N ALA A 109 5.13 -8.77 -10.89
CA ALA A 109 6.42 -9.01 -11.53
C ALA A 109 6.38 -10.06 -12.68
N LYS A 110 5.31 -10.87 -12.76
CA LYS A 110 5.10 -11.82 -13.86
C LYS A 110 4.33 -11.20 -15.03
N GLY A 111 3.88 -9.96 -14.89
CA GLY A 111 3.07 -9.28 -15.90
C GLY A 111 1.59 -9.66 -15.86
N GLU A 112 1.11 -10.27 -14.77
CA GLU A 112 -0.29 -10.62 -14.57
C GLU A 112 -1.02 -9.46 -13.89
N ALA A 113 -2.29 -9.23 -14.24
CA ALA A 113 -3.09 -8.16 -13.64
C ALA A 113 -3.24 -8.36 -12.13
N GLN A 114 -3.01 -7.29 -11.38
CA GLN A 114 -3.06 -7.27 -9.93
C GLN A 114 -3.81 -6.04 -9.45
N SER A 115 -4.80 -6.25 -8.57
CA SER A 115 -5.43 -5.14 -7.87
C SER A 115 -4.46 -4.54 -6.84
N PHE A 116 -4.63 -3.26 -6.53
CA PHE A 116 -3.84 -2.63 -5.49
C PHE A 116 -4.04 -3.36 -4.14
N ASP A 117 -2.92 -3.75 -3.53
CA ASP A 117 -2.85 -4.27 -2.17
C ASP A 117 -1.82 -3.43 -1.39
N ARG A 118 -2.22 -2.86 -0.29
CA ARG A 118 -1.39 -2.00 0.56
C ARG A 118 -0.12 -2.67 1.11
N ASP A 119 -0.10 -4.00 1.19
CA ASP A 119 1.02 -4.76 1.71
C ASP A 119 2.00 -5.17 0.59
N VAL A 120 1.63 -4.93 -0.67
CA VAL A 120 2.48 -5.04 -1.86
C VAL A 120 3.07 -3.67 -2.17
N THR A 121 4.38 -3.59 -2.29
CA THR A 121 5.11 -2.34 -2.46
C THR A 121 5.66 -2.13 -3.88
N GLU A 122 5.54 -3.13 -4.73
CA GLU A 122 6.04 -3.08 -6.10
C GLU A 122 4.95 -3.47 -7.09
N TYR A 123 4.75 -2.64 -8.08
CA TYR A 123 3.79 -2.80 -9.17
C TYR A 123 4.46 -2.52 -10.50
N TRP A 124 3.94 -3.11 -11.54
CA TRP A 124 4.34 -2.88 -12.93
C TRP A 124 3.16 -2.35 -13.72
N THR A 125 3.44 -1.61 -14.76
CA THR A 125 2.47 -1.23 -15.77
C THR A 125 3.13 -1.12 -17.13
N ARG A 126 2.34 -1.19 -18.20
CA ARG A 126 2.82 -1.02 -19.56
C ARG A 126 2.19 0.19 -20.19
N VAL A 127 2.99 0.92 -20.94
CA VAL A 127 2.56 2.07 -21.74
C VAL A 127 3.10 1.94 -23.16
N ASP A 128 2.45 2.59 -24.10
CA ASP A 128 2.99 2.71 -25.45
C ASP A 128 4.32 3.48 -25.43
N VAL A 129 5.27 3.08 -26.28
CA VAL A 129 6.57 3.74 -26.41
C VAL A 129 6.45 5.23 -26.74
N SER A 130 5.36 5.65 -27.37
CA SER A 130 5.07 7.05 -27.67
C SER A 130 4.54 7.86 -26.50
N ALA A 131 4.17 7.23 -25.38
CA ALA A 131 3.67 7.92 -24.20
C ALA A 131 4.70 8.91 -23.66
N ARG A 132 4.27 10.12 -23.37
CA ARG A 132 5.12 11.21 -22.85
C ARG A 132 4.74 11.67 -21.46
N THR A 133 3.52 11.39 -21.05
CA THR A 133 2.99 11.81 -19.74
C THR A 133 2.25 10.64 -19.10
N LEU A 134 2.50 10.47 -17.81
CA LEU A 134 1.80 9.53 -16.94
C LEU A 134 1.09 10.32 -15.86
N ASP A 135 -0.23 10.24 -15.82
CA ASP A 135 -1.03 10.76 -14.72
C ASP A 135 -1.02 9.72 -13.59
N PHE A 136 -0.32 10.04 -12.51
CA PHE A 136 -0.18 9.17 -11.36
C PHE A 136 -1.02 9.70 -10.21
N THR A 137 -1.79 8.83 -9.57
CA THR A 137 -2.64 9.19 -8.43
C THR A 137 -2.44 8.18 -7.30
N ALA A 138 -2.25 8.69 -6.09
CA ALA A 138 -2.26 7.88 -4.89
C ALA A 138 -3.36 8.37 -3.95
N SER A 139 -3.91 7.49 -3.14
CA SER A 139 -4.86 7.86 -2.11
C SER A 139 -4.37 7.41 -0.75
N PHE A 140 -4.65 8.22 0.27
CA PHE A 140 -4.37 7.84 1.64
C PHE A 140 -5.46 6.90 2.16
N ARG A 141 -5.06 6.04 3.05
CA ARG A 141 -6.00 5.20 3.74
C ARG A 141 -6.69 5.99 4.84
N SER A 142 -8.01 6.17 4.75
CA SER A 142 -8.81 6.58 5.90
C SER A 142 -8.84 5.45 6.93
N LEU A 143 -8.43 5.73 8.14
CA LEU A 143 -8.58 4.78 9.24
C LEU A 143 -10.04 4.81 9.71
N PRO A 144 -10.70 3.64 9.89
CA PRO A 144 -12.12 3.57 10.20
C PRO A 144 -12.53 4.26 11.52
N THR A 145 -11.57 4.64 12.36
CA THR A 145 -11.77 5.24 13.67
C THR A 145 -11.32 6.69 13.77
N GLU A 146 -10.80 7.27 12.69
CA GLU A 146 -10.44 8.68 12.67
C GLU A 146 -11.63 9.51 12.21
N THR A 147 -12.53 9.81 13.14
CA THR A 147 -13.45 10.94 13.03
C THR A 147 -12.73 12.27 13.23
N ASN A 148 -11.40 12.24 13.22
CA ASN A 148 -10.60 13.42 13.45
C ASN A 148 -10.41 14.16 12.12
N PRO A 149 -10.84 15.44 12.05
CA PRO A 149 -10.56 16.31 10.91
C PRO A 149 -9.06 16.59 10.69
N ASN A 150 -8.17 16.12 11.56
CA ASN A 150 -6.72 16.13 11.38
C ASN A 150 -6.19 14.93 10.58
N SER A 151 -6.96 14.42 9.64
CA SER A 151 -6.41 13.64 8.53
C SER A 151 -5.36 14.41 7.72
N GLY A 152 -5.19 15.70 7.98
CA GLY A 152 -4.26 16.63 7.33
C GLY A 152 -2.77 16.44 7.64
N GLY A 153 -2.37 15.34 8.25
CA GLY A 153 -0.95 15.03 8.48
C GLY A 153 -0.33 14.04 7.50
N TYR A 154 -1.13 13.43 6.62
CA TYR A 154 -0.61 12.52 5.60
C TYR A 154 -0.01 13.29 4.44
N LEU A 155 1.18 12.90 4.05
CA LEU A 155 1.93 13.46 2.94
C LEU A 155 2.41 12.31 2.04
N ALA A 156 2.54 12.56 0.76
CA ALA A 156 3.15 11.65 -0.17
C ALA A 156 4.21 12.36 -0.99
N ASP A 157 5.41 11.79 -1.03
CA ASP A 157 6.45 12.22 -1.94
C ASP A 157 6.37 11.38 -3.20
N ILE A 158 5.97 11.98 -4.32
CA ILE A 158 5.97 11.35 -5.63
C ILE A 158 7.22 11.83 -6.36
N ASN A 159 8.15 10.92 -6.65
CA ASN A 159 9.45 11.22 -7.24
C ASN A 159 10.17 12.43 -6.58
N GLY A 160 10.08 12.51 -5.24
CA GLY A 160 10.72 13.56 -4.44
C GLY A 160 9.93 14.88 -4.33
N THR A 161 8.77 14.99 -4.96
CA THR A 161 7.87 16.16 -4.78
C THR A 161 6.78 15.81 -3.77
N THR A 162 6.64 16.64 -2.73
CA THR A 162 5.68 16.41 -1.64
C THR A 162 4.29 16.93 -2.00
N TYR A 163 3.29 16.10 -1.78
CA TYR A 163 1.87 16.38 -1.96
C TYR A 163 1.11 16.13 -0.66
N ALA A 164 0.14 16.98 -0.37
CA ALA A 164 -0.82 16.78 0.72
C ALA A 164 -2.18 16.42 0.13
N GLU A 165 -2.99 15.68 0.87
CA GLU A 165 -4.34 15.28 0.48
C GLU A 165 -4.39 14.54 -0.87
N ALA A 166 -5.14 13.77 -1.31
CA ALA A 166 -5.31 13.10 -2.61
C ALA A 166 -4.16 13.35 -3.64
N PRO A 167 -2.91 12.91 -3.40
CA PRO A 167 -1.76 13.25 -4.22
C PRO A 167 -1.93 12.77 -5.66
N SER A 168 -1.80 13.70 -6.60
CA SER A 168 -1.85 13.44 -8.04
C SER A 168 -0.75 14.24 -8.73
N ALA A 169 -0.05 13.60 -9.66
CA ALA A 169 1.04 14.20 -10.39
C ALA A 169 1.00 13.78 -11.87
N ALA A 170 1.14 14.74 -12.77
CA ALA A 170 1.45 14.47 -14.16
C ALA A 170 2.97 14.35 -14.30
N LEU A 171 3.45 13.15 -14.56
CA LEU A 171 4.87 12.82 -14.65
C LEU A 171 5.29 12.76 -16.11
N THR A 172 6.40 13.42 -16.44
CA THR A 172 6.98 13.33 -17.78
C THR A 172 7.76 12.03 -17.89
N LEU A 173 7.45 11.26 -18.92
CA LEU A 173 8.18 10.04 -19.28
C LEU A 173 9.30 10.37 -20.28
N ASP A 174 10.52 9.95 -19.97
CA ASP A 174 11.70 10.15 -20.82
C ASP A 174 11.56 9.33 -22.12
N PRO A 175 11.53 9.96 -23.31
CA PRO A 175 11.34 9.26 -24.57
C PRO A 175 12.44 8.24 -24.90
N GLU A 176 13.63 8.43 -24.35
CA GLU A 176 14.79 7.58 -24.66
C GLU A 176 14.87 6.34 -23.75
N LYS A 177 14.06 6.29 -22.69
CA LYS A 177 14.04 5.16 -21.77
C LYS A 177 12.95 4.16 -22.14
N THR A 178 13.28 2.89 -22.04
CA THR A 178 12.35 1.77 -22.21
C THR A 178 11.63 1.39 -20.91
N ALA A 179 12.13 1.85 -19.76
CA ALA A 179 11.50 1.65 -18.46
C ALA A 179 11.87 2.80 -17.52
N GLU A 180 10.95 3.16 -16.66
CA GLU A 180 11.11 4.18 -15.63
C GLU A 180 10.38 3.78 -14.36
N ASP A 181 10.90 4.22 -13.21
CA ASP A 181 10.28 3.96 -11.92
C ASP A 181 9.61 5.22 -11.40
N VAL A 182 8.38 5.07 -10.94
CA VAL A 182 7.66 6.08 -10.18
C VAL A 182 7.60 5.63 -8.74
N THR A 183 8.21 6.38 -7.84
CA THR A 183 8.20 6.10 -6.41
C THR A 183 7.19 6.99 -5.71
N VAL A 184 6.44 6.42 -4.77
CA VAL A 184 5.61 7.17 -3.85
C VAL A 184 5.91 6.75 -2.42
N THR A 185 6.37 7.69 -1.62
CA THR A 185 6.61 7.47 -0.19
C THR A 185 5.52 8.17 0.62
N VAL A 186 4.70 7.37 1.30
CA VAL A 186 3.71 7.91 2.21
C VAL A 186 4.33 8.12 3.58
N HIS A 187 4.19 9.31 4.12
CA HIS A 187 4.66 9.68 5.45
C HIS A 187 3.65 10.57 6.15
N HIS A 188 3.91 10.93 7.38
CA HIS A 188 3.04 11.79 8.18
C HIS A 188 3.87 12.90 8.80
N ALA A 189 3.25 14.07 9.00
CA ALA A 189 3.90 15.18 9.69
C ALA A 189 4.37 14.81 11.09
N ASP A 190 3.71 13.84 11.75
CA ASP A 190 4.24 13.20 12.95
C ASP A 190 5.30 12.17 12.56
N ALA A 191 6.56 12.47 12.84
CA ALA A 191 7.72 11.61 12.57
C ALA A 191 7.70 10.26 13.32
N ALA A 192 6.77 10.06 14.25
CA ALA A 192 6.61 8.79 14.95
C ALA A 192 6.04 7.68 14.07
N ALA A 193 5.33 8.03 12.98
CA ALA A 193 4.86 7.08 12.01
C ALA A 193 6.01 6.58 11.12
N LEU A 194 5.99 5.28 10.79
CA LEU A 194 6.96 4.72 9.85
C LEU A 194 6.48 4.96 8.41
N PRO A 195 7.27 5.59 7.56
CA PRO A 195 6.92 5.75 6.16
C PRO A 195 6.84 4.41 5.44
N ALA A 196 6.13 4.37 4.33
CA ALA A 196 6.13 3.26 3.40
C ALA A 196 6.33 3.78 1.98
N THR A 197 7.20 3.12 1.23
CA THR A 197 7.48 3.44 -0.16
C THR A 197 6.89 2.36 -1.06
N TYR A 198 6.25 2.81 -2.12
CA TYR A 198 5.72 1.98 -3.21
C TYR A 198 6.41 2.39 -4.50
N THR A 199 6.67 1.43 -5.36
CA THR A 199 7.27 1.65 -6.67
C THR A 199 6.34 1.13 -7.76
N LEU A 200 6.09 1.97 -8.76
CA LEU A 200 5.45 1.58 -10.01
C LEU A 200 6.51 1.55 -11.11
N HIS A 201 6.82 0.37 -11.60
CA HIS A 201 7.71 0.15 -12.73
C HIS A 201 6.93 0.35 -14.03
N VAL A 202 7.22 1.43 -14.73
CA VAL A 202 6.56 1.78 -16.00
C VAL A 202 7.42 1.23 -17.14
N GLN A 203 6.89 0.26 -17.87
CA GLN A 203 7.56 -0.36 -19.02
C GLN A 203 6.97 0.20 -20.31
N LYS A 204 7.80 0.75 -21.18
CA LYS A 204 7.40 1.19 -22.52
C LYS A 204 7.50 0.03 -23.49
N THR A 205 6.43 -0.21 -24.22
CA THR A 205 6.31 -1.32 -25.16
C THR A 205 5.89 -0.82 -26.52
N GLU A 206 6.50 -1.40 -27.56
CA GLU A 206 6.02 -1.18 -28.92
C GLU A 206 4.62 -1.79 -29.08
N PRO A 207 3.70 -1.12 -29.79
CA PRO A 207 2.41 -1.68 -30.05
C PRO A 207 2.51 -2.93 -30.95
N THR A 208 1.64 -3.89 -30.67
CA THR A 208 1.49 -5.06 -31.55
C THR A 208 0.57 -4.70 -32.70
N ILE A 209 1.05 -4.81 -33.93
CA ILE A 209 0.25 -4.57 -35.10
C ILE A 209 -0.55 -5.83 -35.45
N VAL A 210 -1.87 -5.69 -35.51
CA VAL A 210 -2.80 -6.79 -35.78
C VAL A 210 -3.65 -6.44 -37.01
N THR A 211 -3.74 -7.38 -37.94
CA THR A 211 -4.60 -7.26 -39.13
C THR A 211 -5.60 -8.41 -39.15
N PHE A 212 -6.86 -8.12 -39.45
CA PHE A 212 -7.92 -9.13 -39.57
C PHE A 212 -8.19 -9.45 -41.00
N VAL A 213 -8.25 -10.73 -41.30
CA VAL A 213 -8.79 -11.24 -42.56
C VAL A 213 -10.25 -11.60 -42.33
N THR A 214 -11.16 -10.99 -43.07
CA THR A 214 -12.60 -11.20 -42.92
C THR A 214 -13.17 -11.93 -44.11
N GLU A 215 -14.18 -12.74 -43.85
CA GLU A 215 -15.03 -13.37 -44.87
C GLU A 215 -16.49 -13.08 -44.48
N PRO A 216 -17.29 -12.29 -45.27
CA PRO A 216 -16.93 -11.63 -46.54
C PRO A 216 -15.89 -10.51 -46.35
N LYS A 217 -15.18 -10.16 -47.42
CA LYS A 217 -14.05 -9.20 -47.40
C LYS A 217 -14.46 -7.77 -47.06
N ASP A 218 -15.71 -7.43 -47.15
CA ASP A 218 -16.28 -6.10 -46.82
C ASP A 218 -16.72 -6.00 -45.36
N ALA A 219 -16.62 -7.08 -44.59
CA ALA A 219 -16.92 -7.03 -43.18
C ALA A 219 -15.95 -6.10 -42.43
N THR A 220 -16.51 -5.29 -41.53
CA THR A 220 -15.76 -4.34 -40.73
C THR A 220 -15.56 -4.89 -39.34
N VAL A 221 -14.29 -4.91 -38.89
CA VAL A 221 -13.90 -5.30 -37.52
C VAL A 221 -13.74 -4.06 -36.65
N PHE A 222 -14.32 -4.10 -35.48
CA PHE A 222 -14.11 -3.12 -34.42
C PHE A 222 -13.47 -3.83 -33.24
N LEU A 223 -12.42 -3.23 -32.68
CA LEU A 223 -11.79 -3.69 -31.44
C LEU A 223 -12.09 -2.74 -30.31
N THR A 224 -12.42 -3.26 -29.16
CA THR A 224 -12.63 -2.48 -27.94
C THR A 224 -11.72 -3.02 -26.86
N ASN A 225 -10.89 -2.18 -26.30
CA ASN A 225 -10.08 -2.51 -25.14
C ASN A 225 -11.02 -2.76 -23.95
N GLU A 226 -10.94 -3.94 -23.34
CA GLU A 226 -11.86 -4.35 -22.26
C GLU A 226 -11.71 -3.49 -21.00
N GLN A 227 -10.54 -2.94 -20.80
CA GLN A 227 -10.24 -2.18 -19.60
C GLN A 227 -10.69 -0.73 -19.71
N SER A 228 -10.37 -0.07 -20.81
CA SER A 228 -10.71 1.34 -21.03
C SER A 228 -12.09 1.55 -21.64
N GLY A 229 -12.69 0.50 -22.22
CA GLY A 229 -13.91 0.60 -23.00
C GLY A 229 -13.75 1.38 -24.31
N ARG A 230 -12.52 1.78 -24.67
CA ARG A 230 -12.24 2.56 -25.88
C ARG A 230 -12.09 1.64 -27.09
N ARG A 231 -12.58 2.12 -28.21
CA ARG A 231 -12.31 1.48 -29.50
C ARG A 231 -10.88 1.76 -29.92
N ALA A 232 -10.18 0.71 -30.37
CA ALA A 232 -8.91 0.87 -31.04
C ALA A 232 -9.12 1.54 -32.42
N GLU A 233 -8.27 2.50 -32.73
CA GLU A 233 -8.30 3.16 -34.02
C GLU A 233 -7.77 2.23 -35.11
N ARG A 234 -8.47 2.15 -36.25
CA ARG A 234 -8.05 1.38 -37.38
C ARG A 234 -7.19 2.26 -38.30
N ALA A 235 -5.98 1.82 -38.56
CA ALA A 235 -5.10 2.49 -39.51
C ALA A 235 -5.63 2.44 -40.95
N THR A 236 -5.09 3.28 -41.81
CA THR A 236 -5.49 3.35 -43.23
C THR A 236 -5.22 2.06 -44.01
N ASP A 237 -4.27 1.27 -43.59
CA ASP A 237 -3.94 -0.06 -44.12
C ASP A 237 -4.85 -1.18 -43.57
N GLY A 238 -5.79 -0.84 -42.69
CA GLY A 238 -6.71 -1.78 -42.05
C GLY A 238 -6.19 -2.45 -40.81
N SER A 239 -4.98 -2.16 -40.38
CA SER A 239 -4.38 -2.70 -39.16
C SER A 239 -4.81 -1.96 -37.88
N PHE A 240 -4.52 -2.54 -36.74
CA PHE A 240 -4.70 -1.96 -35.40
C PHE A 240 -3.39 -2.03 -34.65
N ALA A 241 -3.00 -0.94 -33.99
CA ALA A 241 -1.90 -0.89 -33.06
C ALA A 241 -2.44 -1.17 -31.65
N LEU A 242 -2.07 -2.31 -31.06
CA LEU A 242 -2.59 -2.78 -29.77
C LEU A 242 -1.49 -2.78 -28.72
N THR A 243 -1.82 -2.36 -27.51
CA THR A 243 -0.89 -2.40 -26.38
C THR A 243 -0.67 -3.86 -25.95
N PRO A 244 0.56 -4.34 -25.91
CA PRO A 244 0.85 -5.70 -25.49
C PRO A 244 0.41 -5.96 -24.05
N GLY A 245 -0.31 -7.08 -23.84
CA GLY A 245 -0.81 -7.50 -22.54
C GLY A 245 -2.22 -7.00 -22.19
N ASP A 246 -2.78 -6.07 -22.98
CA ASP A 246 -4.18 -5.69 -22.86
C ASP A 246 -5.10 -6.74 -23.48
N ARG A 247 -6.35 -6.76 -23.02
CA ARG A 247 -7.40 -7.60 -23.59
C ARG A 247 -8.32 -6.76 -24.45
N TYR A 248 -8.70 -7.32 -25.59
CA TYR A 248 -9.59 -6.68 -26.54
C TYR A 248 -10.74 -7.60 -26.92
N THR A 249 -11.95 -7.07 -26.89
CA THR A 249 -13.10 -7.70 -27.52
C THR A 249 -13.22 -7.21 -28.95
N TYR A 250 -13.75 -8.06 -29.83
CA TYR A 250 -13.99 -7.64 -31.22
C TYR A 250 -15.47 -7.81 -31.59
N THR A 251 -15.92 -6.94 -32.47
CA THR A 251 -17.23 -7.02 -33.10
C THR A 251 -17.04 -6.96 -34.61
N VAL A 252 -17.73 -7.81 -35.34
CA VAL A 252 -17.72 -7.85 -36.81
C VAL A 252 -19.09 -7.44 -37.32
N THR A 253 -19.12 -6.52 -38.26
CA THR A 253 -20.32 -6.10 -38.96
C THR A 253 -20.12 -6.34 -40.45
N ALA A 254 -21.08 -7.00 -41.11
CA ALA A 254 -21.11 -7.22 -42.53
C ALA A 254 -22.04 -6.21 -43.18
#